data_f851b9d3719c38c9f06e5f5e1aa904f7
#
_entry.id   f851b9d3719c38c9f06e5f5e1aa904f7
#
_cell.length_a   1.000
_cell.length_b   1.000
_cell.length_c   1.000
_cell.angle_alpha   90.00
_cell.angle_beta   90.00
_cell.angle_gamma   90.00
#
_symmetry.space_group_name_H-M   'P 1'
#
loop_
_entity.id
_entity.type
_entity.pdbx_description
1 polymer ?
#
loop_
_entity_poly.entity_id
_entity_poly.type
_entity_poly.pdbx_seq_one_letter_code
_entity_poly.pdbx_strand_id
1 'polypeptide(L)'
;MSPKWEPNQSQPMISHPDTACGRVLLFTGGDPIAAIVKWQSRSHYSHAALLIPGTNRVIESYPFKGVRERELTAKDWERIHAYEVPGMTANMWDAACAFGQAQMGKPYDWRSVLKFVTRTPAKENGKWFCSELVFQMIAVSYLRPLQMSAEYVNPGHLPASPYLRRDEDFEMQMLEALSADFAD
;
A
#
# COMPACT_ATOMS: atom_id res chain seq x y z
N MET A 1 -26.24 -7.77 -0.06
CA MET A 1 -25.65 -7.26 -1.31
C MET A 1 -24.55 -6.30 -0.92
N SER A 2 -23.30 -6.70 -1.04
CA SER A 2 -22.16 -5.80 -0.81
C SER A 2 -22.11 -4.77 -1.93
N PRO A 3 -21.87 -3.48 -1.66
CA PRO A 3 -21.72 -2.49 -2.70
C PRO A 3 -20.57 -2.91 -3.61
N LYS A 4 -20.85 -3.02 -4.92
CA LYS A 4 -19.80 -3.15 -5.94
C LYS A 4 -19.00 -1.85 -5.90
N TRP A 5 -17.70 -1.96 -5.67
CA TRP A 5 -16.82 -0.83 -5.88
C TRP A 5 -16.80 -0.49 -7.38
N GLU A 6 -17.14 0.74 -7.72
CA GLU A 6 -17.00 1.27 -9.08
C GLU A 6 -15.93 2.38 -9.03
N PRO A 7 -14.83 2.25 -9.81
CA PRO A 7 -13.86 3.32 -9.92
C PRO A 7 -14.55 4.57 -10.46
N ASN A 8 -14.20 5.72 -9.92
CA ASN A 8 -14.68 7.00 -10.42
C ASN A 8 -14.25 7.18 -11.89
N GLN A 9 -15.20 7.04 -12.82
CA GLN A 9 -14.97 7.01 -14.27
C GLN A 9 -14.52 8.36 -14.87
N SER A 10 -14.30 9.37 -14.08
CA SER A 10 -13.92 10.72 -14.54
C SER A 10 -12.41 10.96 -14.63
N GLN A 11 -11.57 9.92 -14.48
CA GLN A 11 -10.10 10.08 -14.58
C GLN A 11 -9.53 9.29 -15.79
N PRO A 12 -8.48 9.81 -16.44
CA PRO A 12 -7.84 9.11 -17.54
C PRO A 12 -7.35 7.75 -17.05
N MET A 13 -7.92 6.69 -17.62
CA MET A 13 -7.40 5.33 -17.46
C MET A 13 -6.04 5.29 -18.13
N ILE A 14 -4.98 5.05 -17.35
CA ILE A 14 -3.68 4.70 -17.91
C ILE A 14 -3.88 3.37 -18.62
N SER A 15 -3.92 3.40 -19.95
CA SER A 15 -4.23 2.24 -20.79
C SER A 15 -3.01 1.31 -20.92
N HIS A 16 -2.57 0.74 -19.79
CA HIS A 16 -1.59 -0.34 -19.81
C HIS A 16 -2.25 -1.65 -19.42
N PRO A 17 -2.04 -2.75 -20.17
CA PRO A 17 -2.68 -4.03 -19.90
C PRO A 17 -2.39 -4.59 -18.51
N ASP A 18 -1.28 -4.21 -17.87
CA ASP A 18 -0.91 -4.69 -16.54
C ASP A 18 -1.48 -3.88 -15.37
N THR A 19 -2.11 -2.72 -15.61
CA THR A 19 -2.75 -1.94 -14.54
C THR A 19 -4.09 -2.55 -14.06
N ALA A 20 -4.62 -3.55 -14.75
CA ALA A 20 -5.85 -4.24 -14.35
C ALA A 20 -5.75 -4.91 -12.96
N CYS A 21 -4.53 -5.19 -12.49
CA CYS A 21 -4.27 -5.73 -11.17
C CYS A 21 -3.68 -4.66 -10.25
N GLY A 22 -4.08 -4.65 -8.98
CA GLY A 22 -3.44 -3.81 -7.96
C GLY A 22 -1.99 -4.22 -7.69
N ARG A 23 -1.30 -3.38 -6.95
CA ARG A 23 0.08 -3.64 -6.49
C ARG A 23 0.23 -3.22 -5.03
N VAL A 24 1.11 -3.89 -4.30
CA VAL A 24 1.62 -3.39 -3.02
C VAL A 24 2.79 -2.48 -3.33
N LEU A 25 2.72 -1.24 -2.89
CA LEU A 25 3.76 -0.24 -3.10
C LEU A 25 4.54 -0.02 -1.80
N LEU A 26 5.86 -0.12 -1.88
CA LEU A 26 6.78 0.13 -0.77
C LEU A 26 7.64 1.34 -1.09
N PHE A 27 7.66 2.31 -0.17
CA PHE A 27 8.34 3.58 -0.38
C PHE A 27 9.67 3.62 0.35
N THR A 28 10.69 4.12 -0.35
CA THR A 28 12.04 4.32 0.19
C THR A 28 12.28 5.75 0.67
N GLY A 29 11.23 6.52 0.95
CA GLY A 29 11.26 7.93 1.33
C GLY A 29 12.31 8.31 2.38
N GLY A 30 12.64 9.59 2.45
CA GLY A 30 13.74 10.12 3.25
C GLY A 30 13.37 11.24 4.25
N ASP A 31 12.07 11.44 4.54
CA ASP A 31 11.66 12.40 5.56
C ASP A 31 12.01 11.92 6.99
N PRO A 32 11.98 12.79 8.02
CA PRO A 32 12.36 12.41 9.38
C PRO A 32 11.54 11.26 9.95
N ILE A 33 10.25 11.14 9.61
CA ILE A 33 9.40 10.03 10.06
C ILE A 33 9.81 8.74 9.35
N ALA A 34 10.08 8.82 8.06
CA ALA A 34 10.63 7.71 7.27
C ALA A 34 11.95 7.20 7.88
N ALA A 35 12.83 8.09 8.32
CA ALA A 35 14.08 7.72 8.98
C ALA A 35 13.84 6.92 10.27
N ILE A 36 12.87 7.32 11.09
CA ILE A 36 12.49 6.60 12.31
C ILE A 36 11.95 5.21 11.98
N VAL A 37 11.04 5.10 11.01
CA VAL A 37 10.45 3.82 10.59
C VAL A 37 11.53 2.88 10.06
N LYS A 38 12.44 3.37 9.20
CA LYS A 38 13.56 2.59 8.65
C LYS A 38 14.51 2.09 9.74
N TRP A 39 14.87 2.97 10.67
CA TRP A 39 15.73 2.60 11.78
C TRP A 39 15.11 1.51 12.64
N GLN A 40 13.82 1.64 12.97
CA GLN A 40 13.10 0.67 13.80
C GLN A 40 12.87 -0.66 13.09
N SER A 41 12.47 -0.62 11.80
CA SER A 41 12.20 -1.82 11.01
C SER A 41 13.47 -2.50 10.50
N ARG A 42 14.61 -1.85 10.62
CA ARG A 42 15.90 -2.26 10.01
C ARG A 42 15.73 -2.54 8.51
N SER A 43 14.98 -1.71 7.84
CA SER A 43 14.61 -1.86 6.44
C SER A 43 14.86 -0.58 5.64
N HIS A 44 15.02 -0.70 4.35
CA HIS A 44 15.04 0.44 3.42
C HIS A 44 13.67 1.07 3.23
N TYR A 45 12.60 0.34 3.56
CA TYR A 45 11.24 0.80 3.38
C TYR A 45 10.71 1.54 4.60
N SER A 46 10.08 2.68 4.34
CA SER A 46 9.52 3.56 5.37
C SER A 46 8.00 3.61 5.37
N HIS A 47 7.38 3.18 4.27
CA HIS A 47 5.94 3.28 4.09
C HIS A 47 5.43 2.19 3.14
N ALA A 48 4.13 1.86 3.27
CA ALA A 48 3.43 0.91 2.42
C ALA A 48 2.06 1.47 2.02
N ALA A 49 1.64 1.21 0.79
CA ALA A 49 0.34 1.55 0.26
C ALA A 49 -0.16 0.45 -0.67
N LEU A 50 -1.46 0.43 -0.96
CA LEU A 50 -2.05 -0.45 -1.95
C LEU A 50 -2.48 0.38 -3.16
N LEU A 51 -1.95 0.06 -4.33
CA LEU A 51 -2.35 0.66 -5.61
C LEU A 51 -3.70 0.08 -6.04
N ILE A 52 -4.64 0.96 -6.32
CA ILE A 52 -5.98 0.59 -6.76
C ILE A 52 -5.90 0.14 -8.23
N PRO A 53 -6.45 -1.05 -8.58
CA PRO A 53 -6.45 -1.55 -9.96
C PRO A 53 -6.94 -0.52 -10.97
N GLY A 54 -6.27 -0.42 -12.11
CA GLY A 54 -6.64 0.47 -13.22
C GLY A 54 -6.45 1.97 -12.98
N THR A 55 -5.76 2.35 -11.90
CA THR A 55 -5.60 3.77 -11.53
C THR A 55 -4.16 4.09 -11.13
N ASN A 56 -3.84 5.39 -11.03
CA ASN A 56 -2.63 5.90 -10.38
C ASN A 56 -2.91 6.36 -8.93
N ARG A 57 -3.85 5.71 -8.24
CA ARG A 57 -4.28 6.08 -6.88
C ARG A 57 -3.98 4.97 -5.90
N VAL A 58 -3.67 5.36 -4.68
CA VAL A 58 -3.37 4.42 -3.59
C VAL A 58 -4.28 4.62 -2.40
N ILE A 59 -4.53 3.52 -1.68
CA ILE A 59 -5.07 3.54 -0.34
C ILE A 59 -3.90 3.36 0.62
N GLU A 60 -3.74 4.29 1.55
CA GLU A 60 -2.65 4.31 2.52
C GLU A 60 -3.11 4.80 3.90
N SER A 61 -2.41 4.41 4.96
CA SER A 61 -2.48 5.10 6.24
C SER A 61 -1.22 5.96 6.41
N TYR A 62 -1.40 7.28 6.48
CA TYR A 62 -0.30 8.24 6.48
C TYR A 62 -0.24 9.04 7.79
N PRO A 63 0.96 9.33 8.32
CA PRO A 63 1.13 10.16 9.51
C PRO A 63 0.34 11.46 9.44
N PHE A 64 -0.35 11.84 10.51
CA PHE A 64 -1.21 13.02 10.66
C PHE A 64 -2.44 13.08 9.75
N LYS A 65 -2.54 12.25 8.71
CA LYS A 65 -3.67 12.22 7.76
C LYS A 65 -4.60 11.03 7.99
N GLY A 66 -4.10 9.96 8.64
CA GLY A 66 -4.85 8.72 8.79
C GLY A 66 -5.00 7.95 7.48
N VAL A 67 -6.04 7.13 7.42
CA VAL A 67 -6.37 6.35 6.23
C VAL A 67 -6.99 7.25 5.18
N ARG A 68 -6.39 7.24 4.00
CA ARG A 68 -6.82 8.08 2.88
C ARG A 68 -6.56 7.42 1.54
N GLU A 69 -7.20 7.94 0.53
CA GLU A 69 -6.87 7.72 -0.87
C GLU A 69 -6.17 8.94 -1.43
N ARG A 70 -5.13 8.75 -2.23
CA ARG A 70 -4.46 9.85 -2.95
C ARG A 70 -3.92 9.37 -4.29
N GLU A 71 -3.71 10.30 -5.17
CA GLU A 71 -3.01 10.11 -6.43
C GLU A 71 -1.50 10.15 -6.22
N LEU A 72 -0.76 9.33 -6.99
CA LEU A 72 0.69 9.31 -7.01
C LEU A 72 1.21 10.34 -8.02
N THR A 73 2.33 10.94 -7.69
CA THR A 73 3.08 11.84 -8.57
C THR A 73 4.29 11.12 -9.19
N ALA A 74 4.86 11.66 -10.26
CA ALA A 74 6.13 11.16 -10.82
C ALA A 74 7.23 11.05 -9.75
N LYS A 75 7.32 12.04 -8.86
CA LYS A 75 8.28 12.05 -7.75
C LYS A 75 8.06 10.93 -6.72
N ASP A 76 6.81 10.49 -6.56
CA ASP A 76 6.53 9.30 -5.73
C ASP A 76 7.12 8.06 -6.38
N TRP A 77 6.94 7.89 -7.69
CA TRP A 77 7.41 6.72 -8.44
C TRP A 77 8.93 6.57 -8.46
N GLU A 78 9.69 7.65 -8.38
CA GLU A 78 11.16 7.60 -8.19
C GLU A 78 11.60 6.86 -6.91
N ARG A 79 10.68 6.66 -5.96
CA ARG A 79 10.94 6.12 -4.61
C ARG A 79 10.07 4.93 -4.25
N ILE A 80 9.38 4.37 -5.22
CA ILE A 80 8.47 3.24 -5.05
C ILE A 80 9.13 1.98 -5.58
N HIS A 81 8.99 0.90 -4.80
CA HIS A 81 9.13 -0.45 -5.32
C HIS A 81 7.74 -1.08 -5.35
N ALA A 82 7.33 -1.54 -6.52
CA ALA A 82 6.03 -2.17 -6.75
C ALA A 82 6.14 -3.68 -6.60
N TYR A 83 5.16 -4.27 -5.95
CA TYR A 83 5.05 -5.71 -5.76
C TYR A 83 3.70 -6.20 -6.27
N GLU A 84 3.72 -7.14 -7.18
CA GLU A 84 2.53 -7.90 -7.54
C GLU A 84 2.19 -8.94 -6.46
N VAL A 85 0.94 -9.36 -6.46
CA VAL A 85 0.43 -10.43 -5.59
C VAL A 85 -0.11 -11.55 -6.49
N PRO A 86 0.75 -12.47 -6.95
CA PRO A 86 0.34 -13.54 -7.84
C PRO A 86 -0.82 -14.34 -7.27
N GLY A 87 -1.82 -14.61 -8.11
CA GLY A 87 -3.02 -15.36 -7.72
C GLY A 87 -4.17 -14.52 -7.17
N MET A 88 -4.00 -13.22 -6.96
CA MET A 88 -5.14 -12.35 -6.66
C MET A 88 -5.99 -12.11 -7.92
N THR A 89 -7.25 -12.50 -7.84
CA THR A 89 -8.25 -12.24 -8.86
C THR A 89 -8.84 -10.82 -8.75
N ALA A 90 -9.55 -10.36 -9.79
CA ALA A 90 -10.25 -9.07 -9.75
C ALA A 90 -11.19 -8.94 -8.53
N ASN A 91 -11.99 -9.97 -8.24
CA ASN A 91 -12.87 -9.96 -7.06
C ASN A 91 -12.11 -9.86 -5.73
N MET A 92 -10.90 -10.43 -5.64
CA MET A 92 -10.05 -10.33 -4.46
C MET A 92 -9.49 -8.90 -4.31
N TRP A 93 -9.10 -8.26 -5.41
CA TRP A 93 -8.70 -6.85 -5.41
C TRP A 93 -9.85 -5.93 -5.02
N ASP A 94 -11.07 -6.19 -5.54
CA ASP A 94 -12.28 -5.45 -5.15
C ASP A 94 -12.55 -5.55 -3.65
N ALA A 95 -12.44 -6.75 -3.08
CA ALA A 95 -12.60 -6.95 -1.63
C ALA A 95 -11.53 -6.21 -0.82
N ALA A 96 -10.26 -6.23 -1.27
CA ALA A 96 -9.16 -5.52 -0.63
C ALA A 96 -9.39 -4.00 -0.66
N CYS A 97 -9.77 -3.45 -1.82
CA CYS A 97 -10.08 -2.04 -1.97
C CYS A 97 -11.30 -1.62 -1.13
N ALA A 98 -12.38 -2.41 -1.16
CA ALA A 98 -13.57 -2.15 -0.36
C ALA A 98 -13.27 -2.13 1.14
N PHE A 99 -12.43 -3.06 1.63
CA PHE A 99 -11.96 -3.04 3.01
C PHE A 99 -11.20 -1.74 3.32
N GLY A 100 -10.23 -1.36 2.49
CA GLY A 100 -9.44 -0.14 2.67
C GLY A 100 -10.32 1.11 2.69
N GLN A 101 -11.29 1.22 1.79
CA GLN A 101 -12.26 2.30 1.75
C GLN A 101 -13.12 2.38 3.00
N ALA A 102 -13.55 1.25 3.55
CA ALA A 102 -14.28 1.21 4.82
C ALA A 102 -13.45 1.68 6.03
N GLN A 103 -12.12 1.82 5.86
CA GLN A 103 -11.22 2.37 6.88
C GLN A 103 -10.95 3.87 6.70
N MET A 104 -11.43 4.52 5.63
CA MET A 104 -11.15 5.93 5.36
C MET A 104 -11.43 6.84 6.55
N GLY A 105 -10.55 7.81 6.78
CA GLY A 105 -10.63 8.76 7.89
C GLY A 105 -10.21 8.22 9.25
N LYS A 106 -9.97 6.92 9.40
CA LYS A 106 -9.44 6.38 10.66
C LYS A 106 -8.03 6.92 10.91
N PRO A 107 -7.69 7.22 12.17
CA PRO A 107 -6.42 7.86 12.48
C PRO A 107 -5.23 6.91 12.30
N TYR A 108 -4.05 7.50 12.10
CA TYR A 108 -2.78 6.78 12.05
C TYR A 108 -2.39 6.22 13.40
N ASP A 109 -1.86 4.99 13.45
CA ASP A 109 -1.38 4.38 14.69
C ASP A 109 0.07 4.74 15.00
N TRP A 110 0.26 5.85 15.70
CA TRP A 110 1.57 6.26 16.23
C TRP A 110 2.17 5.30 17.24
N ARG A 111 1.33 4.52 17.95
CA ARG A 111 1.81 3.55 18.92
C ARG A 111 2.51 2.39 18.24
N SER A 112 2.06 2.01 17.05
CA SER A 112 2.73 0.97 16.26
C SER A 112 4.15 1.37 15.87
N VAL A 113 4.42 2.65 15.63
CA VAL A 113 5.80 3.15 15.43
C VAL A 113 6.67 2.86 16.67
N LEU A 114 6.14 3.02 17.87
CA LEU A 114 6.86 2.77 19.13
C LEU A 114 6.89 1.28 19.52
N LYS A 115 5.90 0.48 19.14
CA LYS A 115 5.78 -0.95 19.46
C LYS A 115 6.91 -1.80 18.90
N PHE A 116 7.43 -1.46 17.74
CA PHE A 116 8.59 -2.15 17.16
C PHE A 116 9.81 -2.05 18.09
N VAL A 117 9.84 -1.06 19.00
CA VAL A 117 10.87 -0.91 20.05
C VAL A 117 10.48 -1.69 21.31
N THR A 118 9.22 -1.63 21.74
CA THR A 118 8.79 -2.14 23.05
C THR A 118 8.22 -3.56 23.02
N ARG A 119 7.95 -4.12 21.81
CA ARG A 119 7.35 -5.45 21.59
C ARG A 119 6.04 -5.69 22.36
N THR A 120 5.32 -4.63 22.70
CA THR A 120 4.05 -4.73 23.42
C THR A 120 2.90 -4.97 22.43
N PRO A 121 1.99 -5.94 22.69
CA PRO A 121 0.84 -6.17 21.83
C PRO A 121 -0.05 -4.92 21.72
N ALA A 122 -0.53 -4.62 20.52
CA ALA A 122 -1.55 -3.63 20.34
C ALA A 122 -2.92 -4.23 20.65
N LYS A 123 -3.74 -3.52 21.41
CA LYS A 123 -5.18 -3.74 21.38
C LYS A 123 -5.75 -3.11 20.11
N GLU A 124 -6.77 -3.73 19.50
CA GLU A 124 -7.59 -3.11 18.47
C GLU A 124 -8.04 -1.74 18.95
N ASN A 125 -7.55 -0.69 18.32
CA ASN A 125 -7.79 0.70 18.73
C ASN A 125 -8.46 1.53 17.64
N GLY A 126 -8.88 0.89 16.54
CA GLY A 126 -9.49 1.56 15.38
C GLY A 126 -8.53 2.48 14.63
N LYS A 127 -7.23 2.29 14.78
CA LYS A 127 -6.16 3.03 14.11
C LYS A 127 -5.35 2.10 13.23
N TRP A 128 -4.70 2.64 12.23
CA TRP A 128 -3.94 1.84 11.27
C TRP A 128 -2.50 2.34 11.11
N PHE A 129 -1.55 1.41 11.20
CA PHE A 129 -0.22 1.62 10.66
C PHE A 129 -0.21 1.27 9.16
N CYS A 130 0.68 1.86 8.36
CA CYS A 130 0.64 1.73 6.90
C CYS A 130 0.71 0.27 6.41
N SER A 131 1.68 -0.50 6.87
CA SER A 131 1.86 -1.90 6.48
C SER A 131 0.82 -2.83 7.10
N GLU A 132 0.30 -2.52 8.29
CA GLU A 132 -0.81 -3.23 8.91
C GLU A 132 -2.08 -3.13 8.06
N LEU A 133 -2.40 -1.92 7.58
CA LEU A 133 -3.53 -1.69 6.69
C LEU A 133 -3.40 -2.49 5.40
N VAL A 134 -2.25 -2.37 4.70
CA VAL A 134 -1.98 -3.10 3.45
C VAL A 134 -2.06 -4.60 3.65
N PHE A 135 -1.43 -5.12 4.73
CA PHE A 135 -1.52 -6.53 5.07
C PHE A 135 -2.96 -6.99 5.23
N GLN A 136 -3.77 -6.23 5.98
CA GLN A 136 -5.17 -6.59 6.23
C GLN A 136 -6.03 -6.48 4.98
N MET A 137 -5.79 -5.50 4.10
CA MET A 137 -6.47 -5.37 2.82
C MET A 137 -6.26 -6.62 1.94
N ILE A 138 -5.06 -7.20 1.94
CA ILE A 138 -4.80 -8.44 1.21
C ILE A 138 -5.41 -9.64 1.96
N ALA A 139 -5.30 -9.68 3.29
CA ALA A 139 -5.76 -10.80 4.10
C ALA A 139 -7.28 -11.03 4.04
N VAL A 140 -8.10 -9.99 3.84
CA VAL A 140 -9.55 -10.15 3.65
C VAL A 140 -9.91 -10.92 2.38
N SER A 141 -8.98 -11.02 1.43
CA SER A 141 -9.11 -11.84 0.22
C SER A 141 -8.70 -13.31 0.43
N TYR A 142 -8.60 -13.76 1.70
CA TYR A 142 -8.16 -15.11 2.09
C TYR A 142 -6.69 -15.42 1.77
N LEU A 143 -5.91 -14.45 1.33
CA LEU A 143 -4.48 -14.59 1.07
C LEU A 143 -3.71 -13.92 2.21
N ARG A 144 -3.11 -14.71 3.11
CA ARG A 144 -2.26 -14.17 4.17
C ARG A 144 -0.83 -13.94 3.67
N PRO A 145 -0.40 -12.69 3.47
CA PRO A 145 0.93 -12.41 2.92
C PRO A 145 2.07 -12.91 3.80
N LEU A 146 1.87 -12.97 5.11
CA LEU A 146 2.85 -13.42 6.10
C LEU A 146 2.15 -14.22 7.21
N GLN A 147 2.87 -15.20 7.79
CA GLN A 147 2.38 -15.99 8.93
C GLN A 147 2.61 -15.24 10.26
N MET A 148 2.10 -14.01 10.34
CA MET A 148 2.17 -13.19 11.54
C MET A 148 0.89 -12.34 11.66
N SER A 149 0.62 -11.82 12.84
CA SER A 149 -0.53 -10.93 13.02
C SER A 149 -0.23 -9.55 12.43
N ALA A 150 -1.26 -8.91 11.86
CA ALA A 150 -1.15 -7.65 11.12
C ALA A 150 -0.45 -6.54 11.94
N GLU A 151 -0.73 -6.47 13.24
CA GLU A 151 -0.16 -5.48 14.15
C GLU A 151 1.36 -5.56 14.34
N TYR A 152 2.00 -6.65 13.89
CA TYR A 152 3.45 -6.82 13.93
C TYR A 152 4.12 -6.62 12.57
N VAL A 153 3.33 -6.39 11.51
CA VAL A 153 3.85 -6.19 10.17
C VAL A 153 4.40 -4.78 10.02
N ASN A 154 5.70 -4.67 9.73
CA ASN A 154 6.31 -3.41 9.31
C ASN A 154 6.56 -3.42 7.79
N PRO A 155 6.84 -2.26 7.15
CA PRO A 155 7.05 -2.20 5.71
C PRO A 155 8.17 -3.13 5.21
N GLY A 156 9.19 -3.38 6.03
CA GLY A 156 10.31 -4.25 5.69
C GLY A 156 10.00 -5.75 5.74
N HIS A 157 8.91 -6.15 6.38
CA HIS A 157 8.48 -7.54 6.39
C HIS A 157 7.77 -7.95 5.09
N LEU A 158 7.10 -7.02 4.41
CA LEU A 158 6.30 -7.31 3.23
C LEU A 158 7.11 -7.94 2.09
N PRO A 159 8.35 -7.47 1.75
CA PRO A 159 9.16 -8.11 0.71
C PRO A 159 9.57 -9.56 1.00
N ALA A 160 9.56 -9.96 2.29
CA ALA A 160 9.86 -11.33 2.69
C ALA A 160 8.67 -12.29 2.51
N SER A 161 7.52 -11.79 2.07
CA SER A 161 6.34 -12.60 1.78
C SER A 161 6.57 -13.49 0.56
N PRO A 162 6.30 -14.80 0.65
CA PRO A 162 6.34 -15.68 -0.52
C PRO A 162 5.23 -15.38 -1.54
N TYR A 163 4.27 -14.54 -1.19
CA TYR A 163 3.14 -14.14 -2.04
C TYR A 163 3.35 -12.77 -2.69
N LEU A 164 4.48 -12.12 -2.48
CA LEU A 164 4.81 -10.84 -3.09
C LEU A 164 6.02 -11.01 -3.99
N ARG A 165 5.91 -10.54 -5.23
CA ARG A 165 7.00 -10.55 -6.20
C ARG A 165 7.22 -9.13 -6.71
N ARG A 166 8.47 -8.63 -6.65
CA ARG A 166 8.79 -7.31 -7.16
C ARG A 166 8.54 -7.24 -8.67
N ASP A 167 7.97 -6.16 -9.11
CA ASP A 167 7.55 -5.90 -10.49
C ASP A 167 8.26 -4.65 -11.02
N GLU A 168 9.54 -4.83 -11.39
CA GLU A 168 10.41 -3.73 -11.87
C GLU A 168 9.96 -3.21 -13.25
N ASP A 169 9.38 -4.07 -14.08
CA ASP A 169 8.87 -3.67 -15.39
C ASP A 169 7.68 -2.71 -15.22
N PHE A 170 6.80 -2.98 -14.26
CA PHE A 170 5.70 -2.08 -13.93
C PHE A 170 6.20 -0.72 -13.38
N GLU A 171 7.24 -0.74 -12.51
CA GLU A 171 7.86 0.49 -12.00
C GLU A 171 8.35 1.39 -13.16
N MET A 172 9.05 0.81 -14.13
CA MET A 172 9.55 1.54 -15.31
C MET A 172 8.42 2.08 -16.18
N GLN A 173 7.40 1.28 -16.47
CA GLN A 173 6.25 1.70 -17.28
C GLN A 173 5.51 2.88 -16.67
N MET A 174 5.34 2.88 -15.35
CA MET A 174 4.68 3.98 -14.65
C MET A 174 5.51 5.26 -14.66
N LEU A 175 6.82 5.17 -14.52
CA LEU A 175 7.73 6.31 -14.64
C LEU A 175 7.71 6.91 -16.06
N GLU A 176 7.74 6.09 -17.09
CA GLU A 176 7.68 6.52 -18.50
C GLU A 176 6.34 7.20 -18.81
N ALA A 177 5.21 6.59 -18.41
CA ALA A 177 3.88 7.14 -18.65
C ALA A 177 3.70 8.54 -18.02
N LEU A 178 4.14 8.70 -16.78
CA LEU A 178 4.02 9.98 -16.07
C LEU A 178 5.02 11.02 -16.54
N SER A 179 6.16 10.62 -17.11
CA SER A 179 7.13 11.54 -17.69
C SER A 179 6.66 12.08 -19.04
N ALA A 180 5.90 11.31 -19.79
CA ALA A 180 5.31 11.73 -21.06
C ALA A 180 4.21 12.81 -20.89
N ASP A 181 3.40 12.69 -19.81
CA ASP A 181 2.32 13.66 -19.52
C ASP A 181 2.82 15.06 -19.11
N PHE A 182 4.11 15.21 -18.79
CA PHE A 182 4.72 16.50 -18.43
C PHE A 182 5.51 17.15 -19.61
N ALA A 183 5.57 16.49 -20.76
CA ALA A 183 6.31 16.99 -21.94
C ALA A 183 5.43 17.76 -22.95
N ASP A 184 4.11 17.81 -22.73
CA ASP A 184 3.11 18.57 -23.49
C ASP A 184 2.62 19.79 -22.67
#